data_e9031de1c808eb39f18412854acc268a
#
_entry.id   e9031de1c808eb39f18412854acc268a
#
_cell.length_a   1.000
_cell.length_b   1.000
_cell.length_c   1.000
_cell.angle_alpha   90.00
_cell.angle_beta   90.00
_cell.angle_gamma   90.00
#
_symmetry.space_group_name_H-M   'P 1'
#
loop_
_entity.id
_entity.type
_entity.pdbx_description
1 polymer ?
#
loop_
_entity_poly.entity_id
_entity_poly.type
_entity_poly.pdbx_seq_one_letter_code
_entity_poly.pdbx_strand_id
1 'polypeptide(L)'
;MNWKNTMALALAGVLSLGVLGCGGSAGSKSAGKKVKIEYWHVASESFGGATVKQLVYEFNKSHPDIEVTAKYNPDMYKGLTQNLQAAMASGKDPDVVQMGYSYLNYANDNLKYTDLNDLAKQDDKEKNFLKDNFLPNVLALAQTEDGKQIGLPYSVSVPVLYINPDLFKQAGLNPDNPPQTWDEVKKAAEAIKAKTGNAGFFMQEYADNWAQQALIESNGGAMLKKENGKVRAAFDSPEAAQAYQLLADMVKDGSGLHATNEEGFQAYLSGKVGMVCTTIGKRANFEKSANFKVVAAPFPVFHGKPRKVPAGGNFLMCFSKDPAKQKAAWEFIKYLESNDALTKWSTGTGYLPPRKGMDKEGAFKKVIDSNKNIQAALSTMPNLVKWASFPGQNGLKAEQLLIDVRDVILSGKEPAAQALQETAAKVNELL
;
A
#
# COMPACT_ATOMS: atom_id res chain seq x y z
N MET A 1 -2.39 35.69 -51.10
CA MET A 1 -3.60 35.95 -51.89
C MET A 1 -4.80 36.03 -50.96
N ASN A 2 -5.33 37.25 -50.88
CA ASN A 2 -6.49 37.63 -50.05
C ASN A 2 -7.77 36.91 -50.50
N TRP A 3 -8.69 36.64 -49.59
CA TRP A 3 -10.03 37.22 -49.64
C TRP A 3 -10.78 37.12 -48.32
N LYS A 4 -11.27 38.32 -47.99
CA LYS A 4 -12.17 38.73 -46.93
C LYS A 4 -13.62 38.59 -47.39
N ASN A 5 -14.48 38.79 -46.40
CA ASN A 5 -15.87 39.36 -46.40
C ASN A 5 -16.99 38.34 -46.16
N THR A 6 -17.93 38.57 -45.36
CA THR A 6 -18.59 39.58 -44.50
C THR A 6 -20.09 39.32 -44.50
N MET A 7 -20.73 39.51 -43.36
CA MET A 7 -22.13 39.93 -43.11
C MET A 7 -23.30 38.96 -43.49
N ALA A 8 -24.44 38.88 -42.80
CA ALA A 8 -25.15 39.89 -41.99
C ALA A 8 -26.24 39.25 -41.11
N LEU A 9 -26.69 40.04 -40.15
CA LEU A 9 -27.85 39.89 -39.26
C LEU A 9 -29.20 39.71 -40.00
N ALA A 10 -30.16 39.00 -39.35
CA ALA A 10 -31.57 39.41 -39.38
C ALA A 10 -32.29 38.98 -38.09
N LEU A 11 -32.75 39.96 -37.33
CA LEU A 11 -33.77 39.88 -36.28
C LEU A 11 -35.14 39.70 -36.94
N ALA A 12 -36.01 38.84 -36.38
CA ALA A 12 -37.45 39.06 -36.43
C ALA A 12 -38.09 38.38 -35.22
N GLY A 13 -38.65 39.17 -34.33
CA GLY A 13 -39.50 38.73 -33.22
C GLY A 13 -40.93 38.55 -33.68
N VAL A 14 -41.61 37.58 -33.07
CA VAL A 14 -43.09 37.55 -33.00
C VAL A 14 -43.50 37.10 -31.60
N LEU A 15 -44.23 37.98 -30.91
CA LEU A 15 -45.05 37.67 -29.74
C LEU A 15 -46.35 36.97 -30.18
N SER A 16 -46.79 35.94 -29.44
CA SER A 16 -48.23 35.67 -29.26
C SER A 16 -48.50 34.75 -28.08
N LEU A 17 -49.18 35.27 -27.18
CA LEU A 17 -50.13 34.85 -26.11
C LEU A 17 -50.57 33.38 -26.01
N GLY A 18 -50.44 32.86 -24.82
CA GLY A 18 -51.40 32.35 -23.86
C GLY A 18 -52.32 31.17 -24.24
N VAL A 19 -52.09 30.03 -23.50
CA VAL A 19 -53.23 29.24 -23.00
C VAL A 19 -52.86 28.67 -21.64
N LEU A 20 -53.69 28.96 -20.65
CA LEU A 20 -53.72 28.33 -19.33
C LEU A 20 -54.18 26.86 -19.49
N GLY A 21 -53.37 25.91 -19.02
CA GLY A 21 -53.73 24.50 -18.84
C GLY A 21 -53.29 24.07 -17.46
N CYS A 22 -54.21 23.97 -16.50
CA CYS A 22 -53.99 23.30 -15.22
C CYS A 22 -53.76 21.80 -15.46
N GLY A 23 -52.65 21.27 -14.97
CA GLY A 23 -52.39 19.83 -15.01
C GLY A 23 -51.13 19.50 -14.17
N GLY A 24 -51.40 18.98 -12.96
CA GLY A 24 -50.49 18.06 -12.22
C GLY A 24 -49.07 18.50 -11.93
N SER A 25 -48.79 19.05 -10.76
CA SER A 25 -47.46 19.12 -10.15
C SER A 25 -46.89 17.71 -9.94
N ALA A 26 -46.23 17.16 -10.94
CA ALA A 26 -45.17 16.20 -10.70
C ALA A 26 -43.97 17.01 -10.23
N GLY A 27 -43.67 16.95 -8.94
CA GLY A 27 -42.55 17.63 -8.34
C GLY A 27 -41.26 17.18 -9.01
N SER A 28 -40.73 17.97 -9.92
CA SER A 28 -39.34 17.94 -10.35
C SER A 28 -38.53 18.21 -9.08
N LYS A 29 -38.03 17.10 -8.42
CA LYS A 29 -36.96 17.24 -7.47
C LYS A 29 -35.84 17.97 -8.20
N SER A 30 -35.62 19.21 -7.87
CA SER A 30 -34.40 19.94 -8.20
C SER A 30 -33.23 18.99 -7.86
N ALA A 31 -32.53 18.53 -8.87
CA ALA A 31 -31.32 17.77 -8.64
C ALA A 31 -30.34 18.71 -7.90
N GLY A 32 -30.26 18.57 -6.59
CA GLY A 32 -29.36 19.35 -5.76
C GLY A 32 -27.95 19.23 -6.30
N LYS A 33 -27.18 20.30 -6.25
CA LYS A 33 -25.78 20.31 -6.71
C LYS A 33 -25.04 19.20 -5.96
N LYS A 34 -24.51 18.20 -6.69
CA LYS A 34 -23.73 17.10 -6.12
C LYS A 34 -22.54 17.62 -5.32
N VAL A 35 -22.27 17.02 -4.17
CA VAL A 35 -21.02 17.25 -3.43
C VAL A 35 -19.90 16.50 -4.15
N LYS A 36 -18.92 17.26 -4.64
CA LYS A 36 -17.77 16.67 -5.36
C LYS A 36 -16.59 16.52 -4.42
N ILE A 37 -16.02 15.32 -4.37
CA ILE A 37 -14.82 14.99 -3.59
C ILE A 37 -13.76 14.32 -4.46
N GLU A 38 -12.50 14.53 -4.12
CA GLU A 38 -11.35 13.93 -4.78
C GLU A 38 -10.72 12.87 -3.89
N TYR A 39 -10.50 11.67 -4.46
CA TYR A 39 -9.87 10.53 -3.82
C TYR A 39 -8.50 10.24 -4.43
N TRP A 40 -7.42 10.38 -3.65
CA TRP A 40 -6.06 10.10 -4.08
C TRP A 40 -5.61 8.71 -3.65
N HIS A 41 -5.06 7.94 -4.61
CA HIS A 41 -4.63 6.56 -4.40
C HIS A 41 -3.32 6.25 -5.14
N VAL A 42 -2.69 5.13 -4.75
CA VAL A 42 -1.42 4.65 -5.32
C VAL A 42 -1.59 3.39 -6.20
N ALA A 43 -2.84 2.98 -6.44
CA ALA A 43 -3.14 1.77 -7.19
C ALA A 43 -2.91 1.98 -8.70
N SER A 44 -1.81 1.47 -9.25
CA SER A 44 -1.55 1.42 -10.70
C SER A 44 -2.44 0.39 -11.39
N GLU A 45 -2.48 0.39 -12.72
CA GLU A 45 -3.26 -0.61 -13.50
C GLU A 45 -2.86 -2.06 -13.18
N SER A 46 -1.58 -2.32 -12.95
CA SER A 46 -1.08 -3.64 -12.55
C SER A 46 -1.23 -3.93 -11.06
N PHE A 47 -1.73 -2.99 -10.27
CA PHE A 47 -1.79 -3.09 -8.81
C PHE A 47 -3.08 -2.47 -8.25
N GLY A 48 -4.22 -2.95 -8.71
CA GLY A 48 -5.54 -2.60 -8.19
C GLY A 48 -6.24 -1.41 -8.82
N GLY A 49 -5.66 -0.73 -9.82
CA GLY A 49 -6.26 0.44 -10.46
C GLY A 49 -7.63 0.17 -11.08
N ALA A 50 -7.81 -0.99 -11.71
CA ALA A 50 -9.09 -1.41 -12.24
C ALA A 50 -10.16 -1.57 -11.14
N THR A 51 -9.76 -2.10 -9.96
CA THR A 51 -10.67 -2.24 -8.80
C THR A 51 -11.06 -0.89 -8.22
N VAL A 52 -10.11 0.07 -8.13
CA VAL A 52 -10.44 1.45 -7.71
C VAL A 52 -11.47 2.06 -8.63
N LYS A 53 -11.29 1.96 -9.96
CA LYS A 53 -12.24 2.48 -10.94
C LYS A 53 -13.63 1.86 -10.76
N GLN A 54 -13.69 0.55 -10.54
CA GLN A 54 -14.94 -0.17 -10.28
C GLN A 54 -15.63 0.34 -9.00
N LEU A 55 -14.92 0.41 -7.87
CA LEU A 55 -15.47 0.84 -6.59
C LEU A 55 -15.97 2.29 -6.64
N VAL A 56 -15.23 3.18 -7.26
CA VAL A 56 -15.65 4.58 -7.43
C VAL A 56 -16.90 4.68 -8.33
N TYR A 57 -16.95 3.91 -9.42
CA TYR A 57 -18.13 3.86 -10.28
C TYR A 57 -19.37 3.37 -9.51
N GLU A 58 -19.25 2.29 -8.75
CA GLU A 58 -20.34 1.71 -7.97
C GLU A 58 -20.82 2.66 -6.88
N PHE A 59 -19.89 3.34 -6.18
CA PHE A 59 -20.22 4.37 -5.20
C PHE A 59 -21.01 5.52 -5.83
N ASN A 60 -20.51 6.09 -6.90
CA ASN A 60 -21.16 7.20 -7.60
C ASN A 60 -22.56 6.84 -8.12
N LYS A 61 -22.76 5.56 -8.47
CA LYS A 61 -24.07 5.06 -8.89
C LYS A 61 -25.05 4.93 -7.74
N SER A 62 -24.59 4.53 -6.56
CA SER A 62 -25.42 4.31 -5.36
C SER A 62 -25.65 5.58 -4.54
N HIS A 63 -24.84 6.62 -4.73
CA HIS A 63 -24.90 7.89 -4.00
C HIS A 63 -25.08 9.06 -4.98
N PRO A 64 -26.28 9.28 -5.51
CA PRO A 64 -26.54 10.24 -6.60
C PRO A 64 -26.26 11.70 -6.23
N ASP A 65 -26.18 12.03 -4.96
CA ASP A 65 -25.88 13.35 -4.39
C ASP A 65 -24.38 13.57 -4.12
N ILE A 66 -23.54 12.55 -4.26
CA ILE A 66 -22.08 12.64 -4.13
C ILE A 66 -21.42 12.25 -5.46
N GLU A 67 -20.33 12.90 -5.81
CA GLU A 67 -19.50 12.56 -6.96
C GLU A 67 -18.04 12.44 -6.51
N VAL A 68 -17.49 11.21 -6.54
CA VAL A 68 -16.08 10.93 -6.26
C VAL A 68 -15.30 10.87 -7.55
N THR A 69 -14.18 11.61 -7.62
CA THR A 69 -13.17 11.49 -8.67
C THR A 69 -11.91 10.88 -8.11
N ALA A 70 -11.49 9.73 -8.62
CA ALA A 70 -10.24 9.10 -8.21
C ALA A 70 -9.05 9.66 -8.99
N LYS A 71 -7.92 9.89 -8.29
CA LYS A 71 -6.66 10.33 -8.87
C LYS A 71 -5.53 9.39 -8.47
N TYR A 72 -4.92 8.75 -9.47
CA TYR A 72 -3.73 7.93 -9.28
C TYR A 72 -2.51 8.83 -9.05
N ASN A 73 -1.69 8.48 -8.06
CA ASN A 73 -0.40 9.08 -7.78
C ASN A 73 0.70 8.02 -8.00
N PRO A 74 1.64 8.23 -8.93
CA PRO A 74 2.75 7.33 -9.18
C PRO A 74 3.73 7.33 -8.01
N ASP A 75 4.69 6.39 -8.04
CA ASP A 75 5.78 6.27 -7.06
C ASP A 75 5.31 5.92 -5.65
N MET A 76 4.20 5.16 -5.58
CA MET A 76 3.61 4.67 -4.35
C MET A 76 3.36 5.80 -3.32
N TYR A 77 3.51 5.50 -2.04
CA TYR A 77 3.21 6.46 -0.96
C TYR A 77 4.18 7.64 -0.89
N LYS A 78 5.42 7.47 -1.37
CA LYS A 78 6.40 8.57 -1.46
C LYS A 78 5.93 9.64 -2.43
N GLY A 79 5.62 9.26 -3.66
CA GLY A 79 5.13 10.19 -4.68
C GLY A 79 3.79 10.83 -4.28
N LEU A 80 2.86 10.03 -3.73
CA LEU A 80 1.59 10.54 -3.20
C LEU A 80 1.81 11.60 -2.11
N THR A 81 2.71 11.34 -1.14
CA THR A 81 2.98 12.27 -0.03
C THR A 81 3.60 13.57 -0.53
N GLN A 82 4.53 13.51 -1.48
CA GLN A 82 5.13 14.70 -2.10
C GLN A 82 4.09 15.53 -2.87
N ASN A 83 3.23 14.86 -3.64
CA ASN A 83 2.13 15.53 -4.35
C ASN A 83 1.13 16.16 -3.37
N LEU A 84 0.83 15.48 -2.26
CA LEU A 84 -0.06 16.00 -1.22
C LEU A 84 0.50 17.25 -0.56
N GLN A 85 1.80 17.27 -0.22
CA GLN A 85 2.46 18.47 0.30
C GLN A 85 2.34 19.66 -0.67
N ALA A 86 2.60 19.43 -1.95
CA ALA A 86 2.50 20.48 -2.97
C ALA A 86 1.06 20.98 -3.15
N ALA A 87 0.07 20.10 -3.09
CA ALA A 87 -1.35 20.44 -3.16
C ALA A 87 -1.78 21.27 -1.94
N MET A 88 -1.41 20.85 -0.73
CA MET A 88 -1.71 21.56 0.50
C MET A 88 -1.08 22.97 0.53
N ALA A 89 0.18 23.10 0.08
CA ALA A 89 0.84 24.38 -0.03
C ALA A 89 0.14 25.36 -1.00
N SER A 90 -0.58 24.84 -1.99
CA SER A 90 -1.37 25.62 -2.96
C SER A 90 -2.85 25.74 -2.61
N GLY A 91 -3.29 25.20 -1.45
CA GLY A 91 -4.69 25.20 -1.01
C GLY A 91 -5.63 24.34 -1.87
N LYS A 92 -5.08 23.31 -2.54
CA LYS A 92 -5.82 22.35 -3.39
C LYS A 92 -5.80 20.94 -2.76
N ASP A 93 -6.17 20.88 -1.50
CA ASP A 93 -6.18 19.64 -0.74
C ASP A 93 -7.17 18.65 -1.35
N PRO A 94 -6.81 17.35 -1.54
CA PRO A 94 -7.78 16.31 -1.83
C PRO A 94 -8.71 16.08 -0.64
N ASP A 95 -9.81 15.34 -0.83
CA ASP A 95 -10.76 15.07 0.25
C ASP A 95 -10.46 13.75 0.98
N VAL A 96 -10.11 12.68 0.25
CA VAL A 96 -9.74 11.37 0.81
C VAL A 96 -8.42 10.90 0.21
N VAL A 97 -7.53 10.37 1.05
CA VAL A 97 -6.18 9.94 0.63
C VAL A 97 -5.83 8.58 1.19
N GLN A 98 -5.27 7.69 0.35
CA GLN A 98 -4.60 6.46 0.79
C GLN A 98 -3.19 6.80 1.28
N MET A 99 -2.98 6.86 2.59
CA MET A 99 -1.67 7.10 3.18
C MET A 99 -1.00 5.78 3.58
N GLY A 100 0.26 5.60 3.22
CA GLY A 100 1.04 4.43 3.64
C GLY A 100 1.36 4.45 5.13
N TYR A 101 1.38 3.29 5.79
CA TYR A 101 1.64 3.21 7.24
C TYR A 101 3.01 3.77 7.63
N SER A 102 4.02 3.72 6.77
CA SER A 102 5.34 4.32 7.00
C SER A 102 5.31 5.84 7.15
N TYR A 103 4.27 6.49 6.64
CA TYR A 103 4.10 7.94 6.72
C TYR A 103 3.20 8.39 7.89
N LEU A 104 2.86 7.49 8.82
CA LEU A 104 1.97 7.78 9.95
C LEU A 104 2.46 8.98 10.78
N ASN A 105 3.69 8.92 11.28
CA ASN A 105 4.25 9.98 12.11
C ASN A 105 4.45 11.26 11.29
N TYR A 106 4.97 11.14 10.07
CA TYR A 106 5.11 12.28 9.18
C TYR A 106 3.76 12.99 8.93
N ALA A 107 2.71 12.22 8.65
CA ALA A 107 1.37 12.77 8.41
C ALA A 107 0.81 13.47 9.66
N ASN A 108 0.97 12.86 10.85
CA ASN A 108 0.54 13.46 12.10
C ASN A 108 1.24 14.80 12.38
N ASP A 109 2.55 14.85 12.15
CA ASP A 109 3.38 16.00 12.51
C ASP A 109 3.28 17.17 11.51
N ASN A 110 3.03 16.87 10.23
CA ASN A 110 3.18 17.85 9.15
C ASN A 110 1.90 18.14 8.34
N LEU A 111 0.86 17.31 8.43
CA LEU A 111 -0.34 17.46 7.62
C LEU A 111 -1.55 17.89 8.46
N LYS A 112 -2.41 18.72 7.87
CA LYS A 112 -3.67 19.15 8.48
C LYS A 112 -4.81 18.26 7.99
N TYR A 113 -5.17 17.26 8.77
CA TYR A 113 -6.21 16.28 8.47
C TYR A 113 -7.39 16.41 9.43
N THR A 114 -8.52 15.80 9.10
CA THR A 114 -9.69 15.68 9.97
C THR A 114 -9.57 14.38 10.79
N ASP A 115 -9.74 14.45 12.11
CA ASP A 115 -9.74 13.29 13.00
C ASP A 115 -10.92 12.37 12.65
N LEU A 116 -10.65 11.08 12.44
CA LEU A 116 -11.70 10.13 12.08
C LEU A 116 -12.69 9.87 13.21
N ASN A 117 -12.29 10.00 14.47
CA ASN A 117 -13.21 9.92 15.59
C ASN A 117 -14.22 11.08 15.57
N ASP A 118 -13.81 12.25 15.10
CA ASP A 118 -14.71 13.39 14.98
C ASP A 118 -15.69 13.22 13.82
N LEU A 119 -15.24 12.61 12.71
CA LEU A 119 -16.14 12.24 11.61
C LEU A 119 -17.16 11.18 12.05
N ALA A 120 -16.72 10.13 12.74
CA ALA A 120 -17.59 9.06 13.21
C ALA A 120 -18.61 9.53 14.27
N LYS A 121 -18.27 10.56 15.09
CA LYS A 121 -19.17 11.13 16.09
C LYS A 121 -20.25 12.05 15.51
N GLN A 122 -20.12 12.48 14.24
CA GLN A 122 -21.11 13.34 13.61
C GLN A 122 -22.49 12.67 13.45
N ASP A 123 -22.54 11.33 13.47
CA ASP A 123 -23.77 10.55 13.52
C ASP A 123 -23.78 9.68 14.79
N ASP A 124 -24.74 9.91 15.68
CA ASP A 124 -24.88 9.12 16.92
C ASP A 124 -25.02 7.61 16.67
N LYS A 125 -25.53 7.22 15.51
CA LYS A 125 -25.64 5.81 15.10
C LYS A 125 -24.28 5.18 14.78
N GLU A 126 -23.29 6.00 14.48
CA GLU A 126 -21.98 5.56 13.99
C GLU A 126 -20.83 5.84 14.97
N LYS A 127 -21.12 6.43 16.12
CA LYS A 127 -20.10 6.74 17.15
C LYS A 127 -19.23 5.57 17.59
N ASN A 128 -19.70 4.34 17.39
CA ASN A 128 -18.98 3.11 17.68
C ASN A 128 -18.44 2.40 16.42
N PHE A 129 -18.59 3.00 15.22
CA PHE A 129 -18.25 2.35 13.94
C PHE A 129 -16.86 1.71 13.96
N LEU A 130 -15.84 2.42 14.44
CA LEU A 130 -14.47 1.92 14.50
C LEU A 130 -14.37 0.70 15.42
N LYS A 131 -14.86 0.81 16.65
CA LYS A 131 -14.81 -0.25 17.66
C LYS A 131 -15.60 -1.50 17.24
N ASP A 132 -16.75 -1.31 16.60
CA ASP A 132 -17.63 -2.41 16.24
C ASP A 132 -17.13 -3.21 15.04
N ASN A 133 -16.36 -2.57 14.14
CA ASN A 133 -15.96 -3.17 12.88
C ASN A 133 -14.48 -3.56 12.78
N PHE A 134 -13.62 -3.10 13.68
CA PHE A 134 -12.19 -3.34 13.62
C PHE A 134 -11.63 -3.89 14.93
N LEU A 135 -10.56 -4.69 14.84
CA LEU A 135 -9.81 -5.13 16.01
C LEU A 135 -8.91 -4.01 16.52
N PRO A 136 -8.68 -3.89 17.85
CA PRO A 136 -7.82 -2.83 18.40
C PRO A 136 -6.41 -2.80 17.84
N ASN A 137 -5.78 -3.97 17.61
CA ASN A 137 -4.45 -4.07 17.02
C ASN A 137 -4.42 -3.64 15.54
N VAL A 138 -5.51 -3.79 14.80
CA VAL A 138 -5.64 -3.30 13.43
C VAL A 138 -5.80 -1.77 13.44
N LEU A 139 -6.68 -1.22 14.28
CA LEU A 139 -6.81 0.24 14.44
C LEU A 139 -5.48 0.89 14.82
N ALA A 140 -4.70 0.23 15.69
CA ALA A 140 -3.39 0.72 16.12
C ALA A 140 -2.39 0.94 14.96
N LEU A 141 -2.58 0.32 13.79
CA LEU A 141 -1.74 0.54 12.61
C LEU A 141 -1.82 1.98 12.08
N ALA A 142 -2.95 2.67 12.31
CA ALA A 142 -3.17 4.06 11.92
C ALA A 142 -3.40 4.98 13.13
N GLN A 143 -2.86 4.59 14.30
CA GLN A 143 -2.84 5.39 15.52
C GLN A 143 -1.45 5.88 15.83
N THR A 144 -1.37 7.14 16.25
CA THR A 144 -0.17 7.72 16.85
C THR A 144 0.17 7.04 18.19
N GLU A 145 1.32 7.33 18.76
CA GLU A 145 1.73 6.75 20.03
C GLU A 145 0.84 7.19 21.22
N ASP A 146 0.30 8.39 21.16
CA ASP A 146 -0.68 8.93 22.13
C ASP A 146 -2.12 8.45 21.88
N GLY A 147 -2.31 7.54 20.90
CA GLY A 147 -3.59 6.87 20.64
C GLY A 147 -4.57 7.64 19.75
N LYS A 148 -4.14 8.72 19.08
CA LYS A 148 -4.96 9.46 18.15
C LYS A 148 -5.18 8.67 16.85
N GLN A 149 -6.42 8.49 16.41
CA GLN A 149 -6.76 7.79 15.18
C GLN A 149 -6.72 8.75 13.98
N ILE A 150 -5.59 8.82 13.29
CA ILE A 150 -5.39 9.78 12.18
C ILE A 150 -5.93 9.30 10.84
N GLY A 151 -6.25 8.02 10.74
CA GLY A 151 -6.83 7.41 9.54
C GLY A 151 -7.47 6.06 9.85
N LEU A 152 -8.19 5.49 8.88
CA LEU A 152 -8.81 4.17 9.00
C LEU A 152 -8.01 3.15 8.20
N PRO A 153 -7.45 2.07 8.82
CA PRO A 153 -6.78 1.01 8.08
C PRO A 153 -7.66 0.47 6.95
N TYR A 154 -7.14 0.46 5.73
CA TYR A 154 -7.88 0.04 4.54
C TYR A 154 -7.27 -1.20 3.86
N SER A 155 -5.97 -1.23 3.72
CA SER A 155 -5.25 -2.35 3.14
C SER A 155 -4.24 -2.88 4.15
N VAL A 156 -4.28 -4.17 4.45
CA VAL A 156 -3.25 -4.82 5.26
C VAL A 156 -2.45 -5.75 4.37
N SER A 157 -1.14 -5.60 4.39
CA SER A 157 -0.21 -6.45 3.67
C SER A 157 0.83 -7.04 4.60
N VAL A 158 1.33 -8.19 4.21
CA VAL A 158 2.50 -8.84 4.79
C VAL A 158 3.44 -9.26 3.67
N PRO A 159 4.76 -9.30 3.90
CA PRO A 159 5.69 -9.92 2.97
C PRO A 159 5.48 -11.43 2.96
N VAL A 160 5.54 -12.01 1.77
CA VAL A 160 5.50 -13.45 1.52
C VAL A 160 6.60 -13.84 0.56
N LEU A 161 6.96 -15.12 0.54
CA LEU A 161 7.88 -15.69 -0.44
C LEU A 161 7.09 -16.33 -1.57
N TYR A 162 7.08 -15.71 -2.75
CA TYR A 162 6.55 -16.33 -3.96
C TYR A 162 7.58 -17.25 -4.62
N ILE A 163 7.12 -18.38 -5.12
CA ILE A 163 7.96 -19.43 -5.69
C ILE A 163 7.51 -19.73 -7.11
N ASN A 164 8.47 -19.94 -8.00
CA ASN A 164 8.26 -20.53 -9.31
C ASN A 164 8.49 -22.05 -9.22
N PRO A 165 7.43 -22.89 -9.20
CA PRO A 165 7.54 -24.32 -9.06
C PRO A 165 8.32 -25.00 -10.19
N ASP A 166 8.33 -24.41 -11.39
CA ASP A 166 8.99 -25.01 -12.54
C ASP A 166 10.51 -24.89 -12.41
N LEU A 167 11.02 -23.73 -11.97
CA LEU A 167 12.45 -23.56 -11.68
C LEU A 167 12.90 -24.39 -10.47
N PHE A 168 12.03 -24.55 -9.47
CA PHE A 168 12.29 -25.45 -8.34
C PHE A 168 12.52 -26.89 -8.82
N LYS A 169 11.60 -27.44 -9.63
CA LYS A 169 11.72 -28.78 -10.20
C LYS A 169 12.98 -28.94 -11.06
N GLN A 170 13.28 -27.96 -11.90
CA GLN A 170 14.49 -27.96 -12.73
C GLN A 170 15.78 -27.97 -11.88
N ALA A 171 15.75 -27.32 -10.72
CA ALA A 171 16.84 -27.30 -9.77
C ALA A 171 16.90 -28.55 -8.86
N GLY A 172 15.94 -29.50 -8.98
CA GLY A 172 15.84 -30.68 -8.12
C GLY A 172 15.25 -30.37 -6.75
N LEU A 173 14.56 -29.25 -6.60
CA LEU A 173 13.90 -28.83 -5.37
C LEU A 173 12.42 -29.20 -5.36
N ASN A 174 11.85 -29.42 -4.18
CA ASN A 174 10.42 -29.71 -4.03
C ASN A 174 9.61 -28.42 -3.83
N PRO A 175 8.77 -28.00 -4.78
CA PRO A 175 7.95 -26.80 -4.65
C PRO A 175 6.83 -26.94 -3.62
N ASP A 176 6.45 -28.16 -3.21
CA ASP A 176 5.44 -28.38 -2.16
C ASP A 176 6.03 -28.25 -0.75
N ASN A 177 7.36 -28.17 -0.63
CA ASN A 177 8.07 -27.87 0.61
C ASN A 177 8.94 -26.62 0.41
N PRO A 178 8.34 -25.43 0.39
CA PRO A 178 9.05 -24.17 0.18
C PRO A 178 10.01 -23.85 1.32
N PRO A 179 11.09 -23.09 1.07
CA PRO A 179 12.01 -22.62 2.09
C PRO A 179 11.29 -21.93 3.25
N GLN A 180 11.61 -22.33 4.48
CA GLN A 180 11.05 -21.76 5.71
C GLN A 180 12.04 -20.83 6.42
N THR A 181 13.33 -20.99 6.13
CA THR A 181 14.42 -20.20 6.72
C THR A 181 15.22 -19.47 5.63
N TRP A 182 15.88 -18.37 6.02
CA TRP A 182 16.74 -17.63 5.10
C TRP A 182 17.94 -18.44 4.61
N ASP A 183 18.44 -19.37 5.41
CA ASP A 183 19.49 -20.32 4.97
C ASP A 183 18.97 -21.25 3.86
N GLU A 184 17.73 -21.70 3.97
CA GLU A 184 17.08 -22.51 2.92
C GLU A 184 16.79 -21.68 1.67
N VAL A 185 16.39 -20.41 1.81
CA VAL A 185 16.22 -19.49 0.67
C VAL A 185 17.53 -19.33 -0.10
N LYS A 186 18.65 -19.07 0.61
CA LYS A 186 19.97 -18.95 -0.01
C LYS A 186 20.36 -20.22 -0.74
N LYS A 187 20.26 -21.38 -0.10
CA LYS A 187 20.57 -22.69 -0.72
C LYS A 187 19.71 -22.96 -1.96
N ALA A 188 18.41 -22.66 -1.89
CA ALA A 188 17.53 -22.82 -3.03
C ALA A 188 17.89 -21.86 -4.17
N ALA A 189 18.24 -20.61 -3.86
CA ALA A 189 18.68 -19.63 -4.84
C ALA A 189 19.97 -20.08 -5.56
N GLU A 190 20.96 -20.53 -4.82
CA GLU A 190 22.21 -21.08 -5.34
C GLU A 190 21.96 -22.30 -6.24
N ALA A 191 21.09 -23.22 -5.82
CA ALA A 191 20.73 -24.42 -6.60
C ALA A 191 20.04 -24.06 -7.92
N ILE A 192 19.09 -23.12 -7.89
CA ILE A 192 18.41 -22.63 -9.11
C ILE A 192 19.43 -22.00 -10.04
N LYS A 193 20.30 -21.12 -9.55
CA LYS A 193 21.37 -20.51 -10.33
C LYS A 193 22.26 -21.54 -10.98
N ALA A 194 22.76 -22.49 -10.23
CA ALA A 194 23.68 -23.51 -10.69
C ALA A 194 23.06 -24.45 -11.75
N LYS A 195 21.79 -24.82 -11.60
CA LYS A 195 21.12 -25.79 -12.48
C LYS A 195 20.43 -25.18 -13.70
N THR A 196 19.98 -23.94 -13.60
CA THR A 196 19.16 -23.33 -14.65
C THR A 196 19.80 -22.09 -15.28
N GLY A 197 20.85 -21.51 -14.66
CA GLY A 197 21.45 -20.25 -15.06
C GLY A 197 20.61 -19.01 -14.70
N ASN A 198 19.34 -19.18 -14.25
CA ASN A 198 18.46 -18.12 -13.85
C ASN A 198 18.80 -17.60 -12.45
N ALA A 199 18.35 -16.38 -12.09
CA ALA A 199 18.45 -15.90 -10.73
C ALA A 199 17.52 -16.73 -9.81
N GLY A 200 18.02 -17.10 -8.63
CA GLY A 200 17.25 -17.88 -7.67
C GLY A 200 16.32 -17.02 -6.80
N PHE A 201 16.69 -15.75 -6.54
CA PHE A 201 15.97 -14.91 -5.60
C PHE A 201 15.95 -13.42 -6.00
N PHE A 202 14.87 -12.75 -5.68
CA PHE A 202 14.72 -11.29 -5.73
C PHE A 202 13.97 -10.79 -4.48
N MET A 203 14.53 -9.80 -3.80
CA MET A 203 13.83 -9.05 -2.75
C MET A 203 13.30 -7.75 -3.34
N GLN A 204 12.03 -7.41 -3.09
CA GLN A 204 11.48 -6.15 -3.59
C GLN A 204 12.32 -4.93 -3.16
N GLU A 205 12.44 -3.97 -4.06
CA GLU A 205 13.23 -2.75 -3.91
C GLU A 205 12.41 -1.51 -4.26
N TYR A 206 11.23 -1.34 -3.64
CA TYR A 206 10.39 -0.15 -3.81
C TYR A 206 11.08 1.13 -3.32
N ALA A 207 10.44 2.26 -3.56
CA ALA A 207 10.77 3.56 -2.97
C ALA A 207 10.45 3.59 -1.45
N ASP A 208 10.73 2.48 -0.76
CA ASP A 208 10.61 2.24 0.67
C ASP A 208 11.51 1.07 1.10
N ASN A 209 11.63 0.83 2.40
CA ASN A 209 12.42 -0.25 2.98
C ASN A 209 11.56 -1.28 3.73
N TRP A 210 10.31 -1.45 3.35
CA TRP A 210 9.36 -2.31 4.05
C TRP A 210 9.79 -3.78 4.15
N ALA A 211 10.22 -4.38 3.02
CA ALA A 211 10.69 -5.76 3.02
C ALA A 211 12.02 -5.93 3.76
N GLN A 212 12.89 -4.93 3.68
CA GLN A 212 14.16 -4.90 4.40
C GLN A 212 13.94 -4.75 5.92
N GLN A 213 12.92 -3.98 6.35
CA GLN A 213 12.51 -3.96 7.77
C GLN A 213 12.11 -5.36 8.24
N ALA A 214 11.29 -6.08 7.46
CA ALA A 214 10.91 -7.45 7.80
C ALA A 214 12.14 -8.37 7.99
N LEU A 215 13.14 -8.22 7.13
CA LEU A 215 14.38 -8.99 7.18
C LEU A 215 15.18 -8.63 8.44
N ILE A 216 15.40 -7.34 8.72
CA ILE A 216 16.15 -6.84 9.87
C ILE A 216 15.48 -7.28 11.17
N GLU A 217 14.19 -7.03 11.33
CA GLU A 217 13.47 -7.29 12.59
C GLU A 217 13.23 -8.77 12.83
N SER A 218 13.05 -9.58 11.76
CA SER A 218 13.01 -11.05 11.89
C SER A 218 14.37 -11.66 12.25
N ASN A 219 15.47 -10.93 12.06
CA ASN A 219 16.80 -11.33 12.56
C ASN A 219 17.07 -10.83 13.99
N GLY A 220 16.17 -10.08 14.60
CA GLY A 220 16.28 -9.53 15.96
C GLY A 220 16.82 -8.11 16.04
N GLY A 221 17.05 -7.45 14.90
CA GLY A 221 17.36 -6.01 14.82
C GLY A 221 16.11 -5.15 15.01
N ALA A 222 16.27 -3.84 14.85
CA ALA A 222 15.20 -2.85 14.90
C ALA A 222 15.48 -1.72 13.91
N MET A 223 14.43 -1.04 13.44
CA MET A 223 14.59 0.14 12.59
C MET A 223 14.83 1.39 13.42
N LEU A 224 14.04 1.56 14.46
CA LEU A 224 14.06 2.73 15.36
C LEU A 224 14.03 2.27 16.82
N LYS A 225 14.59 3.11 17.70
CA LYS A 225 14.51 2.97 19.17
C LYS A 225 14.19 4.31 19.81
N LYS A 226 13.64 4.28 21.03
CA LYS A 226 13.58 5.47 21.90
C LYS A 226 14.77 5.48 22.84
N GLU A 227 15.47 6.59 22.89
CA GLU A 227 16.60 6.82 23.77
C GLU A 227 16.49 8.22 24.38
N ASN A 228 16.38 8.31 25.70
CA ASN A 228 16.17 9.56 26.42
C ASN A 228 14.97 10.39 25.90
N GLY A 229 13.88 9.73 25.55
CA GLY A 229 12.67 10.36 25.04
C GLY A 229 12.72 10.76 23.55
N LYS A 230 13.87 10.57 22.87
CA LYS A 230 14.05 10.88 21.44
C LYS A 230 14.05 9.61 20.61
N VAL A 231 13.48 9.69 19.41
CA VAL A 231 13.59 8.62 18.42
C VAL A 231 14.98 8.63 17.81
N ARG A 232 15.57 7.46 17.66
CA ARG A 232 16.90 7.24 17.07
C ARG A 232 16.85 6.08 16.08
N ALA A 233 17.71 6.12 15.07
CA ALA A 233 18.00 4.98 14.22
C ALA A 233 18.57 3.82 15.05
N ALA A 234 18.17 2.59 14.72
CA ALA A 234 18.62 1.35 15.35
C ALA A 234 18.97 0.25 14.33
N PHE A 235 18.93 0.57 13.05
CA PHE A 235 19.24 -0.34 11.94
C PHE A 235 20.75 -0.50 11.65
N ASP A 236 21.61 0.04 12.51
CA ASP A 236 23.06 -0.13 12.51
C ASP A 236 23.56 -1.29 13.39
N SER A 237 22.63 -2.15 13.81
CA SER A 237 22.96 -3.32 14.65
C SER A 237 23.66 -4.44 13.86
N PRO A 238 24.39 -5.35 14.53
CA PRO A 238 24.97 -6.52 13.89
C PRO A 238 23.94 -7.39 13.17
N GLU A 239 22.73 -7.49 13.72
CA GLU A 239 21.63 -8.25 13.13
C GLU A 239 21.15 -7.62 11.81
N ALA A 240 21.06 -6.29 11.75
CA ALA A 240 20.70 -5.58 10.53
C ALA A 240 21.80 -5.72 9.47
N ALA A 241 23.07 -5.56 9.88
CA ALA A 241 24.21 -5.76 8.98
C ALA A 241 24.23 -7.18 8.40
N GLN A 242 24.01 -8.22 9.22
CA GLN A 242 23.92 -9.60 8.78
C GLN A 242 22.78 -9.82 7.79
N ALA A 243 21.62 -9.22 8.04
CA ALA A 243 20.46 -9.31 7.18
C ALA A 243 20.72 -8.73 5.78
N TYR A 244 21.31 -7.55 5.70
CA TYR A 244 21.71 -6.96 4.41
C TYR A 244 22.85 -7.69 3.74
N GLN A 245 23.83 -8.18 4.51
CA GLN A 245 24.96 -8.96 3.97
C GLN A 245 24.48 -10.25 3.30
N LEU A 246 23.46 -10.91 3.85
CA LEU A 246 22.84 -12.08 3.24
C LEU A 246 22.34 -11.79 1.82
N LEU A 247 21.67 -10.65 1.62
CA LEU A 247 21.19 -10.21 0.30
C LEU A 247 22.36 -9.86 -0.63
N ALA A 248 23.33 -9.12 -0.12
CA ALA A 248 24.52 -8.71 -0.88
C ALA A 248 25.35 -9.91 -1.35
N ASP A 249 25.48 -10.94 -0.51
CA ASP A 249 26.18 -12.19 -0.86
C ASP A 249 25.48 -12.92 -2.00
N MET A 250 24.14 -13.03 -1.96
CA MET A 250 23.37 -13.65 -3.05
C MET A 250 23.45 -12.84 -4.35
N VAL A 251 23.49 -11.49 -4.29
CA VAL A 251 23.70 -10.66 -5.47
C VAL A 251 25.10 -10.86 -6.03
N LYS A 252 26.11 -10.91 -5.16
CA LYS A 252 27.52 -11.08 -5.53
C LYS A 252 27.80 -12.41 -6.22
N ASP A 253 27.19 -13.50 -5.76
CA ASP A 253 27.36 -14.84 -6.37
C ASP A 253 26.42 -15.08 -7.57
N GLY A 254 25.52 -14.13 -7.85
CA GLY A 254 24.59 -14.16 -8.98
C GLY A 254 23.37 -15.06 -8.73
N SER A 255 23.19 -15.60 -7.51
CA SER A 255 21.98 -16.31 -7.13
C SER A 255 20.83 -15.34 -6.76
N GLY A 256 21.15 -14.12 -6.30
CA GLY A 256 20.22 -13.02 -6.09
C GLY A 256 20.25 -12.01 -7.23
N LEU A 257 19.14 -11.32 -7.42
CA LEU A 257 18.98 -10.22 -8.38
C LEU A 257 18.92 -8.88 -7.61
N HIS A 258 19.70 -7.90 -8.05
CA HIS A 258 19.57 -6.49 -7.67
C HIS A 258 19.06 -5.73 -8.89
N ALA A 259 17.84 -5.22 -8.82
CA ALA A 259 17.14 -4.59 -9.93
C ALA A 259 15.99 -3.71 -9.41
N THR A 260 15.45 -2.87 -10.26
CA THR A 260 14.19 -2.18 -9.95
C THR A 260 13.05 -3.18 -9.73
N ASN A 261 12.02 -2.79 -9.01
CA ASN A 261 10.85 -3.64 -8.80
C ASN A 261 10.21 -4.11 -10.10
N GLU A 262 10.13 -3.21 -11.08
CA GLU A 262 9.53 -3.55 -12.36
C GLU A 262 10.34 -4.63 -13.08
N GLU A 263 11.64 -4.46 -13.16
CA GLU A 263 12.54 -5.46 -13.76
C GLU A 263 12.52 -6.79 -13.02
N GLY A 264 12.61 -6.78 -11.69
CA GLY A 264 12.58 -7.98 -10.86
C GLY A 264 11.27 -8.74 -10.96
N PHE A 265 10.13 -8.05 -10.96
CA PHE A 265 8.82 -8.67 -11.11
C PHE A 265 8.60 -9.20 -12.53
N GLN A 266 9.01 -8.48 -13.55
CA GLN A 266 8.95 -8.96 -14.95
C GLN A 266 9.85 -10.20 -15.16
N ALA A 267 11.04 -10.21 -14.55
CA ALA A 267 11.90 -11.37 -14.57
C ALA A 267 11.25 -12.59 -13.90
N TYR A 268 10.58 -12.41 -12.76
CA TYR A 268 9.83 -13.47 -12.09
C TYR A 268 8.65 -13.96 -12.96
N LEU A 269 7.80 -13.06 -13.43
CA LEU A 269 6.62 -13.40 -14.23
C LEU A 269 6.97 -14.12 -15.53
N SER A 270 8.13 -13.81 -16.12
CA SER A 270 8.65 -14.48 -17.32
C SER A 270 9.43 -15.78 -17.02
N GLY A 271 9.49 -16.22 -15.76
CA GLY A 271 10.15 -17.48 -15.36
C GLY A 271 11.67 -17.41 -15.29
N LYS A 272 12.27 -16.22 -15.12
CA LYS A 272 13.72 -16.00 -15.01
C LYS A 272 14.21 -15.80 -13.59
N VAL A 273 13.30 -15.84 -12.60
CA VAL A 273 13.61 -15.76 -11.17
C VAL A 273 12.85 -16.85 -10.44
N GLY A 274 13.53 -17.58 -9.57
CA GLY A 274 12.96 -18.74 -8.84
C GLY A 274 12.07 -18.34 -7.67
N MET A 275 12.45 -17.32 -6.93
CA MET A 275 11.74 -16.85 -5.73
C MET A 275 11.72 -15.33 -5.70
N VAL A 276 10.58 -14.77 -5.26
CA VAL A 276 10.42 -13.34 -5.01
C VAL A 276 9.87 -13.10 -3.62
N CYS A 277 10.56 -12.31 -2.81
CA CYS A 277 10.01 -11.81 -1.56
C CYS A 277 9.39 -10.44 -1.78
N THR A 278 8.06 -10.36 -1.66
CA THR A 278 7.29 -9.12 -1.84
C THR A 278 5.93 -9.20 -1.14
N THR A 279 5.16 -8.13 -1.27
CA THR A 279 3.82 -7.98 -0.68
C THR A 279 2.82 -9.02 -1.19
N ILE A 280 1.97 -9.53 -0.31
CA ILE A 280 0.79 -10.33 -0.70
C ILE A 280 -0.14 -9.54 -1.65
N GLY A 281 -0.09 -8.22 -1.61
CA GLY A 281 -0.82 -7.33 -2.53
C GLY A 281 -0.47 -7.53 -4.01
N LYS A 282 0.62 -8.22 -4.36
CA LYS A 282 0.93 -8.61 -5.74
C LYS A 282 0.27 -9.93 -6.18
N ARG A 283 -0.35 -10.68 -5.26
CA ARG A 283 -0.88 -12.01 -5.50
C ARG A 283 -1.78 -12.08 -6.74
N ALA A 284 -2.81 -11.23 -6.82
CA ALA A 284 -3.75 -11.29 -7.92
C ALA A 284 -3.10 -11.00 -9.28
N ASN A 285 -2.15 -10.06 -9.31
CA ASN A 285 -1.38 -9.76 -10.52
C ASN A 285 -0.46 -10.92 -10.89
N PHE A 286 0.27 -11.50 -9.94
CA PHE A 286 1.20 -12.61 -10.20
C PHE A 286 0.45 -13.86 -10.66
N GLU A 287 -0.65 -14.24 -10.00
CA GLU A 287 -1.49 -15.39 -10.38
C GLU A 287 -2.09 -15.24 -11.79
N LYS A 288 -2.39 -14.01 -12.22
CA LYS A 288 -2.94 -13.70 -13.54
C LYS A 288 -1.87 -13.65 -14.64
N SER A 289 -0.67 -13.14 -14.32
CA SER A 289 0.32 -12.70 -15.32
C SER A 289 1.51 -13.63 -15.44
N ALA A 290 1.79 -14.49 -14.45
CA ALA A 290 2.87 -15.46 -14.54
C ALA A 290 2.55 -16.55 -15.58
N ASN A 291 3.59 -17.02 -16.27
CA ASN A 291 3.48 -18.15 -17.23
C ASN A 291 3.58 -19.52 -16.56
N PHE A 292 3.52 -19.57 -15.22
CA PHE A 292 3.55 -20.76 -14.36
C PHE A 292 2.56 -20.60 -13.21
N LYS A 293 2.29 -21.70 -12.49
CA LYS A 293 1.42 -21.65 -11.30
C LYS A 293 2.17 -21.02 -10.13
N VAL A 294 1.75 -19.83 -9.70
CA VAL A 294 2.35 -19.13 -8.56
C VAL A 294 2.03 -19.85 -7.24
N VAL A 295 3.03 -20.03 -6.41
CA VAL A 295 2.90 -20.54 -5.03
C VAL A 295 3.46 -19.50 -4.08
N ALA A 296 2.73 -19.19 -3.01
CA ALA A 296 3.20 -18.31 -1.93
C ALA A 296 3.43 -19.11 -0.66
N ALA A 297 4.52 -18.79 0.03
CA ALA A 297 4.87 -19.29 1.35
C ALA A 297 4.97 -18.13 2.34
N PRO A 298 4.86 -18.38 3.66
CA PRO A 298 5.11 -17.36 4.67
C PRO A 298 6.52 -16.77 4.54
N PHE A 299 6.69 -15.52 4.97
CA PHE A 299 8.01 -14.87 5.02
C PHE A 299 9.00 -15.73 5.81
N PRO A 300 10.19 -16.03 5.29
CA PRO A 300 11.16 -16.91 5.94
C PRO A 300 11.65 -16.36 7.28
N VAL A 301 12.10 -17.24 8.18
CA VAL A 301 12.67 -16.86 9.48
C VAL A 301 14.18 -17.06 9.51
N PHE A 302 14.88 -16.33 10.36
CA PHE A 302 16.24 -16.68 10.76
C PHE A 302 16.20 -17.80 11.82
N HIS A 303 17.20 -18.67 11.79
CA HIS A 303 17.24 -19.81 12.71
C HIS A 303 17.14 -19.37 14.18
N GLY A 304 16.18 -19.91 14.92
CA GLY A 304 15.95 -19.61 16.33
C GLY A 304 15.35 -18.20 16.61
N LYS A 305 14.97 -17.44 15.58
CA LYS A 305 14.38 -16.11 15.74
C LYS A 305 12.88 -16.09 15.41
N PRO A 306 12.09 -15.25 16.10
CA PRO A 306 10.69 -15.08 15.77
C PRO A 306 10.52 -14.30 14.46
N ARG A 307 9.49 -14.66 13.68
CA ARG A 307 9.07 -13.85 12.54
C ARG A 307 8.53 -12.51 13.02
N LYS A 308 8.96 -11.42 12.39
CA LYS A 308 8.39 -10.08 12.54
C LYS A 308 8.18 -9.49 11.17
N VAL A 309 6.95 -9.14 10.86
CA VAL A 309 6.59 -8.60 9.55
C VAL A 309 5.89 -7.25 9.71
N PRO A 310 6.42 -6.17 9.14
CA PRO A 310 5.75 -4.88 9.20
C PRO A 310 4.43 -4.96 8.44
N ALA A 311 3.36 -4.39 9.03
CA ALA A 311 2.10 -4.23 8.33
C ALA A 311 2.29 -3.25 7.17
N GLY A 312 2.27 -3.76 5.96
CA GLY A 312 2.26 -2.95 4.73
C GLY A 312 0.85 -2.57 4.35
N GLY A 313 0.75 -1.73 3.33
CA GLY A 313 -0.52 -1.21 2.86
C GLY A 313 -0.76 0.23 3.31
N ASN A 314 -2.02 0.57 3.53
CA ASN A 314 -2.41 1.96 3.74
C ASN A 314 -3.64 2.11 4.63
N PHE A 315 -3.82 3.33 5.08
CA PHE A 315 -5.01 3.80 5.76
C PHE A 315 -5.63 4.98 5.01
N LEU A 316 -6.93 5.17 5.15
CA LEU A 316 -7.66 6.27 4.55
C LEU A 316 -7.65 7.48 5.50
N MET A 317 -7.24 8.63 5.00
CA MET A 317 -7.28 9.91 5.71
C MET A 317 -8.29 10.84 5.07
N CYS A 318 -8.89 11.73 5.87
CA CYS A 318 -9.75 12.80 5.41
C CYS A 318 -9.04 14.16 5.55
N PHE A 319 -9.01 14.94 4.46
CA PHE A 319 -8.44 16.28 4.42
C PHE A 319 -9.47 17.38 4.14
N SER A 320 -10.75 17.02 3.98
CA SER A 320 -11.84 17.97 3.76
C SER A 320 -11.98 18.95 4.91
N LYS A 321 -12.11 20.22 4.59
CA LYS A 321 -12.37 21.32 5.55
C LYS A 321 -13.85 21.74 5.56
N ASP A 322 -14.54 21.58 4.45
CA ASP A 322 -15.95 21.87 4.28
C ASP A 322 -16.81 20.75 4.91
N PRO A 323 -17.80 21.08 5.77
CA PRO A 323 -18.62 20.07 6.46
C PRO A 323 -19.39 19.14 5.52
N ALA A 324 -19.88 19.64 4.37
CA ALA A 324 -20.59 18.79 3.41
C ALA A 324 -19.65 17.80 2.73
N LYS A 325 -18.42 18.25 2.42
CA LYS A 325 -17.38 17.37 1.89
C LYS A 325 -16.86 16.39 2.93
N GLN A 326 -16.74 16.78 4.20
CA GLN A 326 -16.37 15.86 5.31
C GLN A 326 -17.39 14.72 5.41
N LYS A 327 -18.69 15.06 5.37
CA LYS A 327 -19.75 14.05 5.38
C LYS A 327 -19.66 13.14 4.15
N ALA A 328 -19.47 13.68 2.95
CA ALA A 328 -19.32 12.90 1.73
C ALA A 328 -18.05 12.01 1.76
N ALA A 329 -16.94 12.51 2.27
CA ALA A 329 -15.70 11.75 2.46
C ALA A 329 -15.90 10.58 3.45
N TRP A 330 -16.63 10.81 4.55
CA TRP A 330 -16.96 9.76 5.51
C TRP A 330 -17.87 8.68 4.91
N GLU A 331 -18.90 9.05 4.15
CA GLU A 331 -19.73 8.08 3.42
C GLU A 331 -18.90 7.24 2.43
N PHE A 332 -17.98 7.86 1.71
CA PHE A 332 -17.09 7.14 0.80
C PHE A 332 -16.11 6.21 1.53
N ILE A 333 -15.51 6.66 2.64
CA ILE A 333 -14.63 5.82 3.49
C ILE A 333 -15.41 4.61 4.00
N LYS A 334 -16.62 4.80 4.56
CA LYS A 334 -17.47 3.68 5.02
C LYS A 334 -17.84 2.70 3.90
N TYR A 335 -18.12 3.22 2.71
CA TYR A 335 -18.38 2.37 1.55
C TYR A 335 -17.17 1.51 1.19
N LEU A 336 -15.98 2.11 1.12
CA LEU A 336 -14.74 1.36 0.84
C LEU A 336 -14.47 0.28 1.90
N GLU A 337 -14.88 0.52 3.15
CA GLU A 337 -14.75 -0.40 4.29
C GLU A 337 -15.94 -1.37 4.42
N SER A 338 -16.89 -1.37 3.50
CA SER A 338 -17.97 -2.37 3.49
C SER A 338 -17.42 -3.76 3.14
N ASN A 339 -18.06 -4.82 3.64
CA ASN A 339 -17.63 -6.20 3.36
C ASN A 339 -17.59 -6.50 1.85
N ASP A 340 -18.51 -5.93 1.07
CA ASP A 340 -18.56 -6.10 -0.38
C ASP A 340 -17.38 -5.39 -1.07
N ALA A 341 -17.15 -4.12 -0.76
CA ALA A 341 -16.05 -3.35 -1.33
C ALA A 341 -14.68 -3.93 -0.95
N LEU A 342 -14.49 -4.28 0.32
CA LEU A 342 -13.26 -4.93 0.79
C LEU A 342 -13.04 -6.31 0.16
N THR A 343 -14.10 -7.09 -0.07
CA THR A 343 -13.97 -8.37 -0.80
C THR A 343 -13.51 -8.14 -2.23
N LYS A 344 -14.08 -7.17 -2.95
CA LYS A 344 -13.65 -6.80 -4.29
C LYS A 344 -12.21 -6.30 -4.31
N TRP A 345 -11.86 -5.43 -3.36
CA TRP A 345 -10.51 -4.89 -3.21
C TRP A 345 -9.49 -6.00 -2.97
N SER A 346 -9.74 -6.86 -1.97
CA SER A 346 -8.84 -7.96 -1.61
C SER A 346 -8.71 -9.01 -2.73
N THR A 347 -9.79 -9.27 -3.45
CA THR A 347 -9.77 -10.21 -4.60
C THR A 347 -8.98 -9.62 -5.77
N GLY A 348 -9.21 -8.35 -6.10
CA GLY A 348 -8.57 -7.68 -7.23
C GLY A 348 -7.11 -7.30 -7.00
N THR A 349 -6.66 -7.24 -5.75
CA THR A 349 -5.28 -6.89 -5.40
C THR A 349 -4.52 -8.04 -4.76
N GLY A 350 -5.04 -8.62 -3.71
CA GLY A 350 -4.37 -9.58 -2.82
C GLY A 350 -4.17 -9.02 -1.40
N TYR A 351 -4.44 -7.75 -1.16
CA TYR A 351 -4.43 -7.19 0.19
C TYR A 351 -5.40 -7.93 1.11
N LEU A 352 -5.05 -7.99 2.39
CA LEU A 352 -5.94 -8.51 3.42
C LEU A 352 -6.87 -7.40 3.90
N PRO A 353 -8.17 -7.70 4.13
CA PRO A 353 -9.10 -6.70 4.65
C PRO A 353 -8.81 -6.41 6.14
N PRO A 354 -8.93 -5.16 6.57
CA PRO A 354 -8.71 -4.78 7.97
C PRO A 354 -9.90 -5.12 8.87
N ARG A 355 -11.08 -5.35 8.29
CA ARG A 355 -12.34 -5.52 9.01
C ARG A 355 -12.42 -6.88 9.67
N LYS A 356 -12.83 -6.92 10.96
CA LYS A 356 -12.98 -8.16 11.72
C LYS A 356 -14.08 -9.06 11.17
N GLY A 357 -13.90 -10.38 11.23
CA GLY A 357 -14.88 -11.39 10.88
C GLY A 357 -14.94 -11.78 9.40
N MET A 358 -14.31 -11.02 8.50
CA MET A 358 -14.32 -11.34 7.07
C MET A 358 -13.56 -12.63 6.72
N ASP A 359 -12.64 -13.07 7.57
CA ASP A 359 -11.90 -14.33 7.49
C ASP A 359 -12.72 -15.54 7.95
N LYS A 360 -13.82 -15.32 8.67
CA LYS A 360 -14.63 -16.37 9.30
C LYS A 360 -15.90 -16.70 8.51
N GLU A 361 -16.46 -15.71 7.82
CA GLU A 361 -17.72 -15.87 7.09
C GLU A 361 -17.83 -14.92 5.90
N GLY A 362 -18.86 -15.11 5.06
CA GLY A 362 -19.16 -14.24 3.93
C GLY A 362 -18.37 -14.54 2.66
N ALA A 363 -18.35 -13.56 1.76
CA ALA A 363 -17.76 -13.72 0.43
C ALA A 363 -16.23 -13.85 0.48
N PHE A 364 -15.55 -13.10 1.34
CA PHE A 364 -14.10 -13.16 1.44
C PHE A 364 -13.61 -14.49 2.03
N LYS A 365 -14.33 -15.10 2.97
CA LYS A 365 -14.01 -16.44 3.47
C LYS A 365 -13.97 -17.47 2.35
N LYS A 366 -14.90 -17.42 1.39
CA LYS A 366 -14.88 -18.30 0.22
C LYS A 366 -13.64 -18.08 -0.65
N VAL A 367 -13.17 -16.84 -0.77
CA VAL A 367 -11.92 -16.51 -1.49
C VAL A 367 -10.72 -17.13 -0.77
N ILE A 368 -10.65 -17.01 0.57
CA ILE A 368 -9.58 -17.63 1.38
C ILE A 368 -9.57 -19.14 1.19
N ASP A 369 -10.72 -19.80 1.28
CA ASP A 369 -10.84 -21.25 1.19
C ASP A 369 -10.41 -21.81 -0.17
N SER A 370 -10.59 -21.02 -1.22
CA SER A 370 -10.23 -21.39 -2.58
C SER A 370 -8.79 -21.07 -2.98
N ASN A 371 -8.05 -20.30 -2.17
CA ASN A 371 -6.72 -19.82 -2.53
C ASN A 371 -5.69 -20.00 -1.40
N LYS A 372 -4.82 -21.01 -1.55
CA LYS A 372 -3.76 -21.31 -0.57
C LYS A 372 -2.74 -20.20 -0.41
N ASN A 373 -2.52 -19.36 -1.41
CA ASN A 373 -1.57 -18.25 -1.34
C ASN A 373 -2.03 -17.19 -0.32
N ILE A 374 -3.35 -16.99 -0.17
CA ILE A 374 -3.89 -16.10 0.88
C ILE A 374 -3.62 -16.69 2.27
N GLN A 375 -3.73 -18.01 2.43
CA GLN A 375 -3.48 -18.66 3.72
C GLN A 375 -2.02 -18.48 4.18
N ALA A 376 -1.06 -18.47 3.25
CA ALA A 376 0.34 -18.17 3.56
C ALA A 376 0.51 -16.80 4.23
N ALA A 377 -0.17 -15.78 3.71
CA ALA A 377 -0.16 -14.43 4.29
C ALA A 377 -0.91 -14.39 5.64
N LEU A 378 -2.08 -14.99 5.73
CA LEU A 378 -2.88 -15.01 6.96
C LEU A 378 -2.14 -15.68 8.12
N SER A 379 -1.34 -16.72 7.85
CA SER A 379 -0.54 -17.39 8.86
C SER A 379 0.51 -16.49 9.53
N THR A 380 0.88 -15.37 8.91
CA THR A 380 1.86 -14.40 9.43
C THR A 380 1.22 -13.21 10.18
N MET A 381 -0.10 -13.07 10.13
CA MET A 381 -0.81 -11.98 10.82
C MET A 381 -0.52 -11.86 12.33
N PRO A 382 -0.32 -12.95 13.09
CA PRO A 382 0.08 -12.87 14.50
C PRO A 382 1.47 -12.24 14.71
N ASN A 383 2.29 -12.16 13.67
CA ASN A 383 3.66 -11.65 13.71
C ASN A 383 3.78 -10.19 13.22
N LEU A 384 2.63 -9.51 13.03
CA LEU A 384 2.60 -8.13 12.58
C LEU A 384 3.29 -7.18 13.56
N VAL A 385 4.11 -6.30 13.01
CA VAL A 385 4.70 -5.13 13.69
C VAL A 385 4.32 -3.86 12.92
N LYS A 386 4.44 -2.71 13.56
CA LYS A 386 4.23 -1.42 12.88
C LYS A 386 5.31 -1.22 11.82
N TRP A 387 4.93 -0.67 10.68
CA TRP A 387 5.90 -0.18 9.72
C TRP A 387 6.64 1.03 10.33
N ALA A 388 7.96 1.01 10.29
CA ALA A 388 8.78 2.08 10.83
C ALA A 388 8.45 3.40 10.12
N SER A 389 8.16 4.43 10.90
CA SER A 389 7.82 5.77 10.41
C SER A 389 8.74 6.79 11.07
N PHE A 390 9.50 7.51 10.25
CA PHE A 390 10.41 8.55 10.75
C PHE A 390 9.61 9.81 11.11
N PRO A 391 9.76 10.34 12.33
CA PRO A 391 9.04 11.52 12.77
C PRO A 391 9.64 12.83 12.23
N GLY A 392 8.90 13.93 12.41
CA GLY A 392 9.35 15.29 12.14
C GLY A 392 9.38 15.66 10.65
N GLN A 393 9.87 16.88 10.39
CA GLN A 393 9.88 17.44 9.03
C GLN A 393 10.85 16.74 8.08
N ASN A 394 11.89 16.10 8.61
CA ASN A 394 12.91 15.41 7.84
C ASN A 394 12.64 13.92 7.65
N GLY A 395 11.48 13.39 8.08
CA GLY A 395 11.15 11.97 7.98
C GLY A 395 11.30 11.40 6.57
N LEU A 396 10.87 12.16 5.55
CA LEU A 396 11.03 11.76 4.13
C LEU A 396 12.50 11.67 3.70
N LYS A 397 13.36 12.56 4.21
CA LYS A 397 14.79 12.55 3.91
C LYS A 397 15.49 11.38 4.60
N ALA A 398 15.08 11.05 5.84
CA ALA A 398 15.57 9.87 6.55
C ALA A 398 15.22 8.57 5.80
N GLU A 399 13.99 8.43 5.32
CA GLU A 399 13.57 7.29 4.48
C GLU A 399 14.41 7.19 3.20
N GLN A 400 14.69 8.31 2.53
CA GLN A 400 15.51 8.32 1.33
C GLN A 400 16.94 7.81 1.59
N LEU A 401 17.55 8.19 2.73
CA LEU A 401 18.89 7.70 3.09
C LEU A 401 18.94 6.16 3.22
N LEU A 402 17.85 5.55 3.72
CA LEU A 402 17.77 4.08 3.81
C LEU A 402 17.60 3.41 2.43
N ILE A 403 16.90 4.06 1.51
CA ILE A 403 16.79 3.57 0.13
C ILE A 403 18.16 3.62 -0.53
N ASP A 404 18.87 4.73 -0.39
CA ASP A 404 20.18 4.95 -1.01
C ASP A 404 21.23 3.95 -0.47
N VAL A 405 21.28 3.73 0.85
CA VAL A 405 22.25 2.79 1.45
C VAL A 405 21.99 1.34 1.04
N ARG A 406 20.73 0.95 0.81
CA ARG A 406 20.40 -0.37 0.28
C ARG A 406 21.13 -0.61 -1.04
N ASP A 407 21.07 0.36 -1.96
CA ASP A 407 21.72 0.26 -3.27
C ASP A 407 23.26 0.24 -3.16
N VAL A 408 23.82 0.98 -2.22
CA VAL A 408 25.25 0.94 -1.92
C VAL A 408 25.68 -0.46 -1.46
N ILE A 409 24.93 -1.08 -0.55
CA ILE A 409 25.24 -2.40 -0.02
C ILE A 409 25.03 -3.49 -1.08
N LEU A 410 23.89 -3.51 -1.75
CA LEU A 410 23.56 -4.57 -2.73
C LEU A 410 24.44 -4.51 -3.98
N SER A 411 24.91 -3.31 -4.38
CA SER A 411 25.89 -3.17 -5.46
C SER A 411 27.34 -3.52 -5.04
N GLY A 412 27.55 -3.84 -3.76
CA GLY A 412 28.88 -4.21 -3.23
C GLY A 412 29.86 -3.05 -3.10
N LYS A 413 29.38 -1.79 -3.12
CA LYS A 413 30.24 -0.60 -2.98
C LYS A 413 30.84 -0.49 -1.59
N GLU A 414 30.03 -0.84 -0.55
CA GLU A 414 30.48 -0.82 0.84
C GLU A 414 29.95 -2.05 1.60
N PRO A 415 30.68 -2.53 2.62
CA PRO A 415 30.20 -3.56 3.52
C PRO A 415 28.94 -3.10 4.28
N ALA A 416 27.97 -3.97 4.49
CA ALA A 416 26.69 -3.63 5.11
C ALA A 416 26.85 -2.95 6.50
N ALA A 417 27.76 -3.45 7.35
CA ALA A 417 27.96 -2.90 8.69
C ALA A 417 28.42 -1.43 8.66
N GLN A 418 29.39 -1.10 7.80
CA GLN A 418 29.90 0.26 7.65
C GLN A 418 28.82 1.19 7.07
N ALA A 419 28.21 0.80 5.96
CA ALA A 419 27.22 1.61 5.26
C ALA A 419 26.00 1.92 6.16
N LEU A 420 25.52 0.94 6.93
CA LEU A 420 24.41 1.14 7.87
C LEU A 420 24.79 2.05 9.05
N GLN A 421 25.99 1.91 9.60
CA GLN A 421 26.48 2.76 10.69
C GLN A 421 26.57 4.22 10.25
N GLU A 422 27.18 4.49 9.11
CA GLU A 422 27.29 5.86 8.55
C GLU A 422 25.91 6.46 8.25
N THR A 423 25.00 5.65 7.73
CA THR A 423 23.63 6.09 7.41
C THR A 423 22.81 6.35 8.68
N ALA A 424 22.94 5.52 9.70
CA ALA A 424 22.28 5.74 10.99
C ALA A 424 22.73 7.03 11.66
N ALA A 425 24.03 7.36 11.58
CA ALA A 425 24.56 8.64 12.07
C ALA A 425 23.90 9.82 11.34
N LYS A 426 23.84 9.81 10.00
CA LYS A 426 23.18 10.85 9.19
C LYS A 426 21.67 10.96 9.47
N VAL A 427 20.98 9.83 9.65
CA VAL A 427 19.56 9.83 10.03
C VAL A 427 19.36 10.43 11.42
N ASN A 428 20.23 10.13 12.38
CA ASN A 428 20.15 10.68 13.73
C ASN A 428 20.38 12.21 13.81
N GLU A 429 21.04 12.81 12.81
CA GLU A 429 21.15 14.26 12.66
C GLU A 429 19.85 14.90 12.14
N LEU A 430 19.00 14.13 11.49
CA LEU A 430 17.73 14.59 10.93
C LEU A 430 16.56 14.47 11.92
N LEU A 431 16.64 13.54 12.88
CA LEU A 431 15.64 13.25 13.92
C LEU A 431 15.88 14.07 15.19
#